data_a5973ab39c53391f347ade075b315839
#
_entry.id   a5973ab39c53391f347ade075b315839
#
_cell.length_a   1.000
_cell.length_b   1.000
_cell.length_c   1.000
_cell.angle_alpha   90.00
_cell.angle_beta   90.00
_cell.angle_gamma   90.00
#
_symmetry.space_group_name_H-M   'P 1'
#
loop_
_entity.id
_entity.type
_entity.pdbx_description
1 polymer ?
#
loop_
_entity_poly.entity_id
_entity_poly.type
_entity_poly.pdbx_seq_one_letter_code
_entity_poly.pdbx_strand_id
1 'polypeptide(L)'
;MVAIGTILLMMPFSTSSGTWNNLIVALFTSTSAVCVTGLSVVDPGTYFSFWGQLFIALLVQIGGLGYMTTTTFLILLIGRKFDLKQKVAIQQALDRPGMHGSTQIIRSIIATTLIFEITGVFLLLPAFVPQYGWDKGIWLAMFHSINSWNNAGFSLFKDNLIGYQSSVLVAFTVTVLIIFGGIGYQVILETYFWLRDRLLKKPAKLILSLDFKVAVSTTLILLILGTIAFFFVESKNPETFGSLSIRDKLLGAWFQSVTPRTAGFNTIDIGKMTTAGLFITIAFMFIGASPGGTGGGLKTTTLRVLTSCTKAILQGKEEVLLYDRKIAINLILKAVGALIGSVATVIVSTIFIALTDPEFEFIQILFEVVSAFATVGLSTGITGSVSVAAKLILIVTM
;
A
#
# COMPACT_ATOMS: atom_id res chain seq x y z
N MET A 1 0.50 -4.52 18.91
CA MET A 1 -0.70 -4.24 18.08
C MET A 1 -1.28 -5.53 17.50
N VAL A 2 -0.50 -6.34 16.78
CA VAL A 2 -0.98 -7.61 16.19
C VAL A 2 -1.67 -8.51 17.24
N ALA A 3 -1.05 -8.76 18.39
CA ALA A 3 -1.65 -9.59 19.43
C ALA A 3 -3.01 -9.05 19.94
N ILE A 4 -3.12 -7.73 20.14
CA ILE A 4 -4.38 -7.10 20.56
C ILE A 4 -5.44 -7.26 19.47
N GLY A 5 -5.08 -7.00 18.20
CA GLY A 5 -5.98 -7.18 17.06
C GLY A 5 -6.42 -8.64 16.91
N THR A 6 -5.52 -9.60 17.10
CA THR A 6 -5.86 -11.02 17.08
C THR A 6 -6.90 -11.37 18.15
N ILE A 7 -6.70 -10.90 19.40
CA ILE A 7 -7.66 -11.14 20.49
C ILE A 7 -9.03 -10.54 20.13
N LEU A 8 -9.07 -9.29 19.65
CA LEU A 8 -10.31 -8.63 19.27
C LEU A 8 -11.04 -9.35 18.12
N LEU A 9 -10.30 -9.80 17.09
CA LEU A 9 -10.87 -10.53 15.96
C LEU A 9 -11.23 -11.98 16.29
N MET A 10 -10.73 -12.55 17.39
CA MET A 10 -11.13 -13.86 17.89
C MET A 10 -12.50 -13.84 18.60
N MET A 11 -12.93 -12.71 19.13
CA MET A 11 -14.15 -12.60 19.91
C MET A 11 -15.42 -12.91 19.09
N PRO A 12 -16.44 -13.56 19.67
CA PRO A 12 -17.66 -13.92 18.96
C PRO A 12 -18.40 -12.75 18.32
N PHE A 13 -18.36 -11.58 18.94
CA PHE A 13 -19.03 -10.38 18.37
C PHE A 13 -18.32 -9.84 17.12
N SER A 14 -17.09 -10.26 16.83
CA SER A 14 -16.33 -9.85 15.63
C SER A 14 -16.65 -10.71 14.40
N THR A 15 -17.29 -11.86 14.56
CA THR A 15 -17.70 -12.75 13.47
C THR A 15 -19.18 -12.60 13.15
N SER A 16 -19.56 -12.77 11.90
CA SER A 16 -20.98 -12.74 11.48
C SER A 16 -21.78 -13.90 12.04
N SER A 17 -21.11 -15.04 12.32
CA SER A 17 -21.73 -16.22 12.92
C SER A 17 -21.98 -16.11 14.44
N GLY A 18 -21.38 -15.10 15.09
CA GLY A 18 -21.45 -14.96 16.55
C GLY A 18 -20.66 -16.03 17.34
N THR A 19 -19.77 -16.76 16.67
CA THR A 19 -18.92 -17.82 17.26
C THR A 19 -17.48 -17.37 17.39
N TRP A 20 -16.71 -18.05 18.25
CA TRP A 20 -15.28 -17.81 18.35
C TRP A 20 -14.58 -18.05 17.02
N ASN A 21 -13.73 -17.10 16.61
CA ASN A 21 -12.98 -17.19 15.38
C ASN A 21 -11.80 -18.17 15.51
N ASN A 22 -11.37 -18.73 14.39
CA ASN A 22 -10.13 -19.51 14.32
C ASN A 22 -8.92 -18.60 14.57
N LEU A 23 -7.99 -19.07 15.41
CA LEU A 23 -6.77 -18.32 15.80
C LEU A 23 -5.95 -17.91 14.56
N ILE A 24 -5.78 -18.82 13.59
CA ILE A 24 -4.97 -18.54 12.39
C ILE A 24 -5.64 -17.47 11.53
N VAL A 25 -6.97 -17.52 11.36
CA VAL A 25 -7.73 -16.49 10.62
C VAL A 25 -7.61 -15.13 11.31
N ALA A 26 -7.78 -15.08 12.63
CA ALA A 26 -7.68 -13.85 13.40
C ALA A 26 -6.25 -13.28 13.38
N LEU A 27 -5.23 -14.12 13.55
CA LEU A 27 -3.82 -13.73 13.52
C LEU A 27 -3.41 -13.23 12.13
N PHE A 28 -3.78 -13.96 11.07
CA PHE A 28 -3.48 -13.57 9.70
C PHE A 28 -4.12 -12.22 9.35
N THR A 29 -5.42 -12.08 9.62
CA THR A 29 -6.16 -10.85 9.33
C THR A 29 -5.62 -9.67 10.15
N SER A 30 -5.31 -9.88 11.43
CA SER A 30 -4.72 -8.84 12.28
C SER A 30 -3.35 -8.42 11.82
N THR A 31 -2.47 -9.37 11.44
CA THR A 31 -1.14 -9.06 10.90
C THR A 31 -1.26 -8.30 9.58
N SER A 32 -2.07 -8.81 8.66
CA SER A 32 -2.34 -8.17 7.36
C SER A 32 -2.88 -6.75 7.52
N ALA A 33 -3.76 -6.50 8.50
CA ALA A 33 -4.31 -5.17 8.77
C ALA A 33 -3.28 -4.22 9.39
N VAL A 34 -2.49 -4.68 10.37
CA VAL A 34 -1.46 -3.84 11.03
C VAL A 34 -0.28 -3.55 10.10
N CYS A 35 0.13 -4.53 9.27
CA CYS A 35 1.17 -4.36 8.26
C CYS A 35 0.64 -3.66 6.99
N VAL A 36 -0.67 -3.36 6.94
CA VAL A 36 -1.32 -2.69 5.81
C VAL A 36 -1.13 -3.49 4.51
N THR A 37 -1.28 -4.81 4.59
CA THR A 37 -1.03 -5.71 3.46
C THR A 37 -2.30 -5.94 2.63
N GLY A 38 -3.43 -6.30 3.28
CA GLY A 38 -4.70 -6.58 2.58
C GLY A 38 -4.90 -8.02 2.12
N LEU A 39 -3.90 -8.90 2.25
CA LEU A 39 -4.11 -10.33 2.03
C LEU A 39 -5.14 -10.87 3.03
N SER A 40 -6.05 -11.69 2.55
CA SER A 40 -7.16 -12.20 3.35
C SER A 40 -7.35 -13.70 3.12
N VAL A 41 -7.51 -14.46 4.20
CA VAL A 41 -7.81 -15.91 4.17
C VAL A 41 -9.30 -16.20 4.17
N VAL A 42 -10.12 -15.19 4.44
CA VAL A 42 -11.59 -15.21 4.41
C VAL A 42 -12.09 -13.91 3.80
N ASP A 43 -13.30 -13.90 3.26
CA ASP A 43 -13.91 -12.66 2.76
C ASP A 43 -14.29 -11.73 3.93
N PRO A 44 -13.67 -10.55 4.06
CA PRO A 44 -13.91 -9.67 5.21
C PRO A 44 -15.36 -9.16 5.28
N GLY A 45 -16.02 -8.98 4.14
CA GLY A 45 -17.37 -8.43 4.08
C GLY A 45 -18.45 -9.37 4.59
N THR A 46 -18.28 -10.67 4.40
CA THR A 46 -19.27 -11.69 4.82
C THR A 46 -18.89 -12.41 6.10
N TYR A 47 -17.59 -12.60 6.34
CA TYR A 47 -17.11 -13.36 7.50
C TYR A 47 -17.11 -12.54 8.79
N PHE A 48 -16.74 -11.26 8.74
CA PHE A 48 -16.69 -10.40 9.91
C PHE A 48 -17.98 -9.60 10.08
N SER A 49 -18.44 -9.48 11.34
CA SER A 49 -19.50 -8.56 11.73
C SER A 49 -19.07 -7.11 11.54
N PHE A 50 -19.99 -6.15 11.73
CA PHE A 50 -19.66 -4.73 11.76
C PHE A 50 -18.50 -4.41 12.73
N TRP A 51 -18.48 -5.02 13.92
CA TRP A 51 -17.39 -4.83 14.88
C TRP A 51 -16.06 -5.38 14.40
N GLY A 52 -16.06 -6.57 13.78
CA GLY A 52 -14.86 -7.14 13.19
C GLY A 52 -14.31 -6.26 12.05
N GLN A 53 -15.18 -5.78 11.16
CA GLN A 53 -14.82 -4.84 10.09
C GLN A 53 -14.28 -3.52 10.65
N LEU A 54 -14.89 -2.99 11.72
CA LEU A 54 -14.42 -1.78 12.40
C LEU A 54 -13.02 -1.98 12.99
N PHE A 55 -12.75 -3.12 13.64
CA PHE A 55 -11.42 -3.43 14.16
C PHE A 55 -10.39 -3.55 13.05
N ILE A 56 -10.73 -4.18 11.92
CA ILE A 56 -9.84 -4.22 10.74
C ILE A 56 -9.52 -2.79 10.29
N ALA A 57 -10.52 -1.92 10.12
CA ALA A 57 -10.31 -0.53 9.72
C ALA A 57 -9.43 0.26 10.71
N LEU A 58 -9.63 0.06 12.02
CA LEU A 58 -8.80 0.69 13.06
C LEU A 58 -7.36 0.18 13.05
N LEU A 59 -7.15 -1.14 12.86
CA LEU A 59 -5.82 -1.72 12.76
C LEU A 59 -5.08 -1.21 11.52
N VAL A 60 -5.77 -1.11 10.39
CA VAL A 60 -5.25 -0.50 9.15
C VAL A 60 -4.87 0.96 9.38
N GLN A 61 -5.71 1.73 10.06
CA GLN A 61 -5.44 3.15 10.37
C GLN A 61 -4.20 3.31 11.25
N ILE A 62 -4.05 2.46 12.27
CA ILE A 62 -2.87 2.45 13.15
C ILE A 62 -1.61 2.03 12.37
N GLY A 63 -1.73 1.02 11.52
CA GLY A 63 -0.64 0.52 10.70
C GLY A 63 -0.16 1.54 9.67
N GLY A 64 -1.09 2.14 8.91
CA GLY A 64 -0.78 3.12 7.86
C GLY A 64 -0.19 4.42 8.38
N LEU A 65 -0.67 4.92 9.52
CA LEU A 65 -0.04 6.06 10.19
C LEU A 65 1.35 5.72 10.77
N GLY A 66 1.65 4.44 10.93
CA GLY A 66 2.83 3.94 11.63
C GLY A 66 2.69 4.02 13.16
N TYR A 67 3.16 3.00 13.84
CA TYR A 67 2.98 2.86 15.29
C TYR A 67 3.57 4.04 16.08
N MET A 68 4.68 4.62 15.62
CA MET A 68 5.32 5.76 16.28
C MET A 68 4.46 7.03 16.18
N THR A 69 3.89 7.31 15.00
CA THR A 69 3.01 8.46 14.79
C THR A 69 1.74 8.30 15.63
N THR A 70 1.13 7.12 15.63
CA THR A 70 -0.07 6.80 16.40
C THR A 70 0.17 6.90 17.91
N THR A 71 1.26 6.29 18.41
CA THR A 71 1.62 6.36 19.84
C THR A 71 1.89 7.80 20.27
N THR A 72 2.60 8.56 19.44
CA THR A 72 2.88 9.97 19.71
C THR A 72 1.61 10.81 19.74
N PHE A 73 0.67 10.54 18.84
CA PHE A 73 -0.63 11.21 18.81
C PHE A 73 -1.45 10.91 20.07
N LEU A 74 -1.49 9.66 20.50
CA LEU A 74 -2.17 9.29 21.75
C LEU A 74 -1.55 9.98 22.97
N ILE A 75 -0.22 10.08 23.03
CA ILE A 75 0.49 10.81 24.10
C ILE A 75 0.14 12.30 24.08
N LEU A 76 0.01 12.90 22.88
CA LEU A 76 -0.41 14.30 22.73
C LEU A 76 -1.85 14.52 23.18
N LEU A 77 -2.77 13.59 22.89
CA LEU A 77 -4.16 13.68 23.34
C LEU A 77 -4.28 13.62 24.87
N ILE A 78 -3.41 12.85 25.53
CA ILE A 78 -3.36 12.75 27.00
C ILE A 78 -2.69 14.00 27.63
N GLY A 79 -2.14 14.91 26.81
CA GLY A 79 -1.52 16.15 27.26
C GLY A 79 -0.12 15.97 27.89
N ARG A 80 0.51 14.80 27.73
CA ARG A 80 1.87 14.55 28.22
C ARG A 80 2.93 15.18 27.33
N LYS A 81 4.00 15.73 27.96
CA LYS A 81 5.19 16.23 27.25
C LYS A 81 6.11 15.06 26.92
N PHE A 82 6.73 15.12 25.74
CA PHE A 82 7.68 14.09 25.29
C PHE A 82 9.00 14.17 26.04
N ASP A 83 9.49 13.02 26.46
CA ASP A 83 10.87 12.85 26.92
C ASP A 83 11.84 12.88 25.73
N LEU A 84 13.13 13.18 25.99
CA LEU A 84 14.20 13.24 25.00
C LEU A 84 14.34 11.94 24.18
N LYS A 85 14.22 10.78 24.83
CA LYS A 85 14.25 9.45 24.16
C LYS A 85 13.12 9.29 23.15
N GLN A 86 11.92 9.74 23.50
CA GLN A 86 10.74 9.69 22.62
C GLN A 86 10.91 10.63 21.42
N LYS A 87 11.46 11.83 21.61
CA LYS A 87 11.76 12.78 20.53
C LYS A 87 12.76 12.22 19.53
N VAL A 88 13.82 11.56 20.02
CA VAL A 88 14.83 10.91 19.16
C VAL A 88 14.21 9.74 18.38
N ALA A 89 13.38 8.92 19.03
CA ALA A 89 12.70 7.80 18.36
C ALA A 89 11.73 8.27 17.27
N ILE A 90 10.97 9.35 17.51
CA ILE A 90 10.09 9.98 16.52
C ILE A 90 10.90 10.52 15.35
N GLN A 91 12.01 11.17 15.62
CA GLN A 91 12.90 11.72 14.61
C GLN A 91 13.47 10.62 13.69
N GLN A 92 13.90 9.50 14.28
CA GLN A 92 14.39 8.34 13.52
C GLN A 92 13.26 7.69 12.68
N ALA A 93 12.07 7.57 13.24
CA ALA A 93 10.92 7.02 12.52
C ALA A 93 10.45 7.89 11.34
N LEU A 94 10.63 9.21 11.44
CA LEU A 94 10.28 10.19 10.40
C LEU A 94 11.45 10.50 9.45
N ASP A 95 12.61 9.86 9.65
CA ASP A 95 13.84 10.02 8.86
C ASP A 95 14.27 11.49 8.66
N ARG A 96 14.22 12.30 9.73
CA ARG A 96 14.56 13.74 9.69
C ARG A 96 15.66 14.15 10.66
N PRO A 97 16.62 14.97 10.22
CA PRO A 97 17.57 15.64 11.11
C PRO A 97 16.90 16.86 11.79
N GLY A 98 16.88 16.89 13.12
CA GLY A 98 16.47 18.05 13.92
C GLY A 98 15.27 17.82 14.86
N MET A 99 15.39 18.29 16.12
CA MET A 99 14.43 18.06 17.19
C MET A 99 13.24 19.05 17.19
N HIS A 100 13.28 20.13 16.38
CA HIS A 100 12.26 21.14 16.36
C HIS A 100 11.09 20.80 15.43
N GLY A 101 9.86 20.86 15.95
CA GLY A 101 8.64 20.72 15.15
C GLY A 101 8.03 19.32 15.03
N SER A 102 8.55 18.28 15.72
CA SER A 102 8.02 16.91 15.67
C SER A 102 6.52 16.82 15.93
N THR A 103 6.01 17.57 16.92
CA THR A 103 4.58 17.63 17.25
C THR A 103 3.74 18.24 16.12
N GLN A 104 4.28 19.25 15.45
CA GLN A 104 3.60 19.94 14.37
C GLN A 104 3.54 19.06 13.12
N ILE A 105 4.59 18.27 12.86
CA ILE A 105 4.64 17.29 11.78
C ILE A 105 3.57 16.21 11.99
N ILE A 106 3.45 15.64 13.19
CA ILE A 106 2.47 14.61 13.50
C ILE A 106 1.04 15.14 13.34
N ARG A 107 0.77 16.38 13.85
CA ARG A 107 -0.52 17.02 13.62
C ARG A 107 -0.82 17.19 12.13
N SER A 108 0.18 17.57 11.33
CA SER A 108 0.04 17.71 9.88
C SER A 108 -0.24 16.38 9.20
N ILE A 109 0.45 15.28 9.60
CA ILE A 109 0.20 13.95 9.07
C ILE A 109 -1.25 13.55 9.31
N ILE A 110 -1.73 13.66 10.55
CA ILE A 110 -3.10 13.26 10.91
C ILE A 110 -4.14 14.13 10.20
N ALA A 111 -3.91 15.45 10.17
CA ALA A 111 -4.83 16.36 9.47
C ALA A 111 -4.89 16.03 7.97
N THR A 112 -3.75 15.74 7.33
CA THR A 112 -3.70 15.35 5.92
C THR A 112 -4.44 14.03 5.69
N THR A 113 -4.18 13.02 6.52
CA THR A 113 -4.88 11.73 6.48
C THR A 113 -6.39 11.91 6.55
N LEU A 114 -6.88 12.62 7.57
CA LEU A 114 -8.32 12.85 7.75
C LEU A 114 -8.95 13.62 6.58
N ILE A 115 -8.26 14.63 6.04
CA ILE A 115 -8.75 15.41 4.88
C ILE A 115 -8.93 14.48 3.67
N PHE A 116 -7.93 13.67 3.34
CA PHE A 116 -8.02 12.77 2.19
C PHE A 116 -9.05 11.67 2.41
N GLU A 117 -9.09 11.05 3.60
CA GLU A 117 -10.07 10.00 3.92
C GLU A 117 -11.51 10.55 3.86
N ILE A 118 -11.79 11.68 4.48
CA ILE A 118 -13.13 12.30 4.44
C ILE A 118 -13.50 12.68 2.99
N THR A 119 -12.56 13.23 2.23
CA THR A 119 -12.78 13.53 0.81
C THR A 119 -13.11 12.27 0.02
N GLY A 120 -12.37 11.19 0.25
CA GLY A 120 -12.63 9.88 -0.36
C GLY A 120 -14.00 9.34 -0.02
N VAL A 121 -14.44 9.46 1.24
CA VAL A 121 -15.81 9.09 1.64
C VAL A 121 -16.83 9.83 0.79
N PHE A 122 -16.76 11.17 0.74
CA PHE A 122 -17.72 11.98 -0.03
C PHE A 122 -17.73 11.64 -1.52
N LEU A 123 -16.57 11.32 -2.10
CA LEU A 123 -16.48 10.93 -3.51
C LEU A 123 -17.01 9.53 -3.79
N LEU A 124 -16.97 8.60 -2.82
CA LEU A 124 -17.49 7.23 -2.97
C LEU A 124 -18.98 7.13 -2.67
N LEU A 125 -19.58 8.04 -1.88
CA LEU A 125 -21.02 8.01 -1.56
C LEU A 125 -21.92 7.93 -2.80
N PRO A 126 -21.73 8.71 -3.89
CA PRO A 126 -22.58 8.64 -5.08
C PRO A 126 -22.54 7.30 -5.80
N ALA A 127 -21.46 6.52 -5.60
CA ALA A 127 -21.35 5.18 -6.18
C ALA A 127 -22.01 4.11 -5.30
N PHE A 128 -21.90 4.21 -3.98
CA PHE A 128 -22.32 3.14 -3.08
C PHE A 128 -23.73 3.33 -2.50
N VAL A 129 -24.13 4.56 -2.16
CA VAL A 129 -25.44 4.83 -1.54
C VAL A 129 -26.62 4.42 -2.43
N PRO A 130 -26.64 4.67 -3.76
CA PRO A 130 -27.74 4.25 -4.62
C PRO A 130 -27.92 2.74 -4.68
N GLN A 131 -26.86 1.95 -4.48
CA GLN A 131 -26.89 0.50 -4.57
C GLN A 131 -27.19 -0.20 -3.23
N TYR A 132 -26.71 0.37 -2.11
CA TYR A 132 -26.73 -0.28 -0.79
C TYR A 132 -27.55 0.46 0.27
N GLY A 133 -28.12 1.62 -0.07
CA GLY A 133 -28.80 2.50 0.89
C GLY A 133 -27.81 3.33 1.73
N TRP A 134 -28.37 4.27 2.52
CA TRP A 134 -27.53 5.22 3.28
C TRP A 134 -26.67 4.55 4.33
N ASP A 135 -27.22 3.70 5.18
CA ASP A 135 -26.47 3.11 6.32
C ASP A 135 -25.30 2.27 5.84
N LYS A 136 -25.55 1.32 4.96
CA LYS A 136 -24.52 0.44 4.42
C LYS A 136 -23.59 1.17 3.45
N GLY A 137 -24.12 2.09 2.64
CA GLY A 137 -23.36 2.86 1.67
C GLY A 137 -22.35 3.78 2.32
N ILE A 138 -22.68 4.45 3.44
CA ILE A 138 -21.74 5.28 4.22
C ILE A 138 -20.62 4.40 4.78
N TRP A 139 -20.95 3.25 5.39
CA TRP A 139 -19.95 2.35 5.95
C TRP A 139 -18.99 1.83 4.87
N LEU A 140 -19.51 1.41 3.71
CA LEU A 140 -18.69 0.99 2.58
C LEU A 140 -17.77 2.10 2.10
N ALA A 141 -18.27 3.33 1.98
CA ALA A 141 -17.47 4.47 1.56
C ALA A 141 -16.35 4.79 2.58
N MET A 142 -16.66 4.76 3.88
CA MET A 142 -15.67 4.95 4.94
C MET A 142 -14.60 3.86 4.92
N PHE A 143 -15.02 2.60 4.89
CA PHE A 143 -14.08 1.47 4.92
C PHE A 143 -13.14 1.49 3.71
N HIS A 144 -13.67 1.67 2.50
CA HIS A 144 -12.85 1.70 1.28
C HIS A 144 -11.98 2.96 1.19
N SER A 145 -12.44 4.10 1.69
CA SER A 145 -11.63 5.32 1.74
C SER A 145 -10.43 5.17 2.68
N ILE A 146 -10.64 4.67 3.91
CA ILE A 146 -9.57 4.38 4.87
C ILE A 146 -8.56 3.38 4.29
N ASN A 147 -9.05 2.28 3.72
CA ASN A 147 -8.18 1.26 3.13
C ASN A 147 -7.41 1.77 1.91
N SER A 148 -8.02 2.62 1.08
CA SER A 148 -7.35 3.20 -0.10
C SER A 148 -6.26 4.19 0.28
N TRP A 149 -6.52 5.08 1.24
CA TRP A 149 -5.53 6.04 1.72
C TRP A 149 -4.34 5.36 2.39
N ASN A 150 -4.62 4.35 3.21
CA ASN A 150 -3.57 3.60 3.92
C ASN A 150 -2.91 2.53 3.05
N ASN A 151 -3.32 2.35 1.79
CA ASN A 151 -2.80 1.32 0.88
C ASN A 151 -2.97 -0.10 1.45
N ALA A 152 -4.13 -0.42 2.03
CA ALA A 152 -4.35 -1.65 2.77
C ALA A 152 -5.10 -2.75 2.01
N GLY A 153 -5.81 -2.43 0.92
CA GLY A 153 -6.42 -3.40 0.01
C GLY A 153 -7.60 -4.22 0.50
N PHE A 154 -8.00 -4.12 1.78
CA PHE A 154 -9.19 -4.80 2.24
C PHE A 154 -10.45 -4.23 1.60
N SER A 155 -11.34 -5.12 1.14
CA SER A 155 -12.65 -4.76 0.61
C SER A 155 -13.75 -5.47 1.39
N LEU A 156 -14.92 -4.84 1.49
CA LEU A 156 -16.15 -5.44 2.01
C LEU A 156 -17.04 -6.01 0.89
N PHE A 157 -16.60 -5.91 -0.37
CA PHE A 157 -17.24 -6.58 -1.48
C PHE A 157 -16.60 -7.94 -1.69
N LYS A 158 -17.43 -8.96 -1.97
CA LYS A 158 -16.98 -10.34 -2.16
C LYS A 158 -15.87 -10.47 -3.23
N ASP A 159 -16.06 -9.76 -4.34
CA ASP A 159 -15.13 -9.79 -5.48
C ASP A 159 -14.28 -8.51 -5.55
N ASN A 160 -13.94 -7.91 -4.39
CA ASN A 160 -13.21 -6.65 -4.29
C ASN A 160 -13.90 -5.54 -5.10
N LEU A 161 -13.22 -4.85 -6.01
CA LEU A 161 -13.79 -3.78 -6.84
C LEU A 161 -14.11 -4.23 -8.28
N ILE A 162 -14.17 -5.55 -8.57
CA ILE A 162 -14.47 -6.08 -9.91
C ILE A 162 -15.84 -5.56 -10.39
N GLY A 163 -16.86 -5.51 -9.52
CA GLY A 163 -18.17 -4.96 -9.85
C GLY A 163 -18.17 -3.47 -10.24
N TYR A 164 -17.08 -2.75 -9.98
CA TYR A 164 -16.90 -1.33 -10.30
C TYR A 164 -15.85 -1.09 -11.39
N GLN A 165 -15.51 -2.11 -12.18
CA GLN A 165 -14.48 -2.08 -13.22
C GLN A 165 -14.67 -0.92 -14.23
N SER A 166 -15.91 -0.61 -14.63
CA SER A 166 -16.23 0.48 -15.55
C SER A 166 -16.59 1.80 -14.87
N SER A 167 -16.54 1.85 -13.53
CA SER A 167 -16.85 3.07 -12.77
C SER A 167 -15.66 3.99 -12.68
N VAL A 168 -15.66 5.06 -13.51
CA VAL A 168 -14.59 6.08 -13.49
C VAL A 168 -14.48 6.74 -12.12
N LEU A 169 -15.62 7.00 -11.45
CA LEU A 169 -15.64 7.66 -10.16
C LEU A 169 -14.92 6.83 -9.09
N VAL A 170 -15.27 5.53 -8.99
CA VAL A 170 -14.65 4.61 -8.00
C VAL A 170 -13.17 4.42 -8.34
N ALA A 171 -12.85 4.09 -9.59
CA ALA A 171 -11.47 3.86 -10.02
C ALA A 171 -10.59 5.09 -9.78
N PHE A 172 -11.05 6.30 -10.14
CA PHE A 172 -10.29 7.53 -9.94
C PHE A 172 -10.13 7.87 -8.46
N THR A 173 -11.20 7.80 -7.67
CA THR A 173 -11.14 8.11 -6.24
C THR A 173 -10.17 7.18 -5.51
N VAL A 174 -10.30 5.87 -5.72
CA VAL A 174 -9.44 4.87 -5.08
C VAL A 174 -7.99 5.06 -5.51
N THR A 175 -7.71 5.20 -6.81
CA THR A 175 -6.33 5.35 -7.30
C THR A 175 -5.68 6.66 -6.85
N VAL A 176 -6.42 7.76 -6.75
CA VAL A 176 -5.90 9.02 -6.21
C VAL A 176 -5.54 8.88 -4.74
N LEU A 177 -6.41 8.28 -3.92
CA LEU A 177 -6.11 8.03 -2.50
C LEU A 177 -4.86 7.16 -2.35
N ILE A 178 -4.73 6.07 -3.10
CA ILE A 178 -3.57 5.18 -3.11
C ILE A 178 -2.28 5.93 -3.46
N ILE A 179 -2.30 6.72 -4.54
CA ILE A 179 -1.13 7.47 -4.99
C ILE A 179 -0.67 8.47 -3.93
N PHE A 180 -1.60 9.24 -3.37
CA PHE A 180 -1.26 10.23 -2.35
C PHE A 180 -0.86 9.59 -1.02
N GLY A 181 -1.48 8.49 -0.61
CA GLY A 181 -1.06 7.71 0.57
C GLY A 181 0.36 7.15 0.42
N GLY A 182 0.66 6.58 -0.77
CA GLY A 182 1.95 5.95 -1.06
C GLY A 182 3.10 6.91 -1.41
N ILE A 183 2.83 8.17 -1.79
CA ILE A 183 3.88 9.11 -2.23
C ILE A 183 4.69 9.69 -1.07
N GLY A 184 4.16 9.62 0.15
CA GLY A 184 4.78 10.14 1.36
C GLY A 184 4.29 11.54 1.77
N TYR A 185 3.98 11.68 3.06
CA TYR A 185 3.41 12.93 3.59
C TYR A 185 4.31 14.15 3.38
N GLN A 186 5.65 13.97 3.35
CA GLN A 186 6.59 15.06 3.09
C GLN A 186 6.40 15.65 1.69
N VAL A 187 6.21 14.79 0.68
CA VAL A 187 5.97 15.21 -0.70
C VAL A 187 4.65 15.98 -0.79
N ILE A 188 3.62 15.53 -0.07
CA ILE A 188 2.32 16.21 -0.01
C ILE A 188 2.48 17.61 0.61
N LEU A 189 3.20 17.73 1.74
CA LEU A 189 3.44 19.02 2.38
C LEU A 189 4.26 19.97 1.51
N GLU A 190 5.31 19.49 0.85
CA GLU A 190 6.11 20.28 -0.08
C GLU A 190 5.25 20.76 -1.27
N THR A 191 4.39 19.89 -1.80
CA THR A 191 3.42 20.24 -2.85
C THR A 191 2.46 21.33 -2.38
N TYR A 192 1.91 21.17 -1.17
CA TYR A 192 1.00 22.16 -0.57
C TYR A 192 1.67 23.53 -0.40
N PHE A 193 2.88 23.58 0.16
CA PHE A 193 3.61 24.85 0.35
C PHE A 193 4.00 25.49 -0.98
N TRP A 194 4.44 24.67 -1.95
CA TRP A 194 4.77 25.15 -3.30
C TRP A 194 3.55 25.76 -4.00
N LEU A 195 2.40 25.08 -3.95
CA LEU A 195 1.16 25.56 -4.55
C LEU A 195 0.66 26.84 -3.86
N ARG A 196 0.65 26.85 -2.52
CA ARG A 196 0.26 28.01 -1.71
C ARG A 196 1.12 29.23 -2.02
N ASP A 197 2.44 29.09 -2.04
CA ASP A 197 3.36 30.19 -2.28
C ASP A 197 3.24 30.73 -3.72
N ARG A 198 2.94 29.83 -4.68
CA ARG A 198 2.65 30.21 -6.05
C ARG A 198 1.32 30.98 -6.18
N LEU A 199 0.26 30.52 -5.52
CA LEU A 199 -1.05 31.19 -5.51
C LEU A 199 -0.98 32.55 -4.82
N LEU A 200 -0.23 32.67 -3.74
CA LEU A 200 -0.01 33.91 -3.00
C LEU A 200 1.05 34.83 -3.64
N LYS A 201 1.59 34.47 -4.81
CA LYS A 201 2.62 35.23 -5.57
C LYS A 201 3.81 35.64 -4.71
N LYS A 202 4.23 34.79 -3.75
CA LYS A 202 5.39 35.08 -2.90
C LYS A 202 6.68 35.06 -3.72
N PRO A 203 7.62 35.99 -3.48
CA PRO A 203 8.86 36.13 -4.26
C PRO A 203 9.87 34.98 -3.99
N ALA A 204 9.77 34.32 -2.84
CA ALA A 204 10.67 33.21 -2.50
C ALA A 204 10.31 31.95 -3.27
N LYS A 205 11.25 31.45 -4.09
CA LYS A 205 11.11 30.15 -4.76
C LYS A 205 11.39 29.04 -3.74
N LEU A 206 10.37 28.25 -3.42
CA LEU A 206 10.55 27.02 -2.67
C LEU A 206 11.42 26.05 -3.50
N ILE A 207 12.60 25.69 -2.99
CA ILE A 207 13.46 24.67 -3.63
C ILE A 207 12.94 23.31 -3.20
N LEU A 208 12.37 22.56 -4.15
CA LEU A 208 11.88 21.22 -3.92
C LEU A 208 13.04 20.27 -3.54
N SER A 209 12.80 19.44 -2.55
CA SER A 209 13.81 18.48 -2.03
C SER A 209 14.15 17.42 -3.11
N LEU A 210 15.31 16.74 -2.92
CA LEU A 210 15.70 15.63 -3.77
C LEU A 210 14.66 14.49 -3.67
N ASP A 211 14.21 14.20 -2.45
CA ASP A 211 13.21 13.16 -2.18
C ASP A 211 11.89 13.44 -2.92
N PHE A 212 11.44 14.69 -2.93
CA PHE A 212 10.30 15.11 -3.72
C PHE A 212 10.46 14.79 -5.21
N LYS A 213 11.60 15.23 -5.80
CA LYS A 213 11.87 15.02 -7.24
C LYS A 213 11.92 13.54 -7.58
N VAL A 214 12.56 12.75 -6.75
CA VAL A 214 12.68 11.29 -6.93
C VAL A 214 11.33 10.61 -6.78
N ALA A 215 10.60 10.87 -5.70
CA ALA A 215 9.30 10.25 -5.44
C ALA A 215 8.30 10.54 -6.56
N VAL A 216 8.13 11.80 -6.94
CA VAL A 216 7.18 12.20 -7.97
C VAL A 216 7.57 11.65 -9.33
N SER A 217 8.84 11.84 -9.77
CA SER A 217 9.26 11.40 -11.10
C SER A 217 9.22 9.87 -11.23
N THR A 218 9.65 9.13 -10.22
CA THR A 218 9.63 7.66 -10.25
C THR A 218 8.20 7.15 -10.24
N THR A 219 7.33 7.73 -9.42
CA THR A 219 5.90 7.38 -9.41
C THR A 219 5.26 7.61 -10.78
N LEU A 220 5.45 8.77 -11.40
CA LEU A 220 4.89 9.06 -12.73
C LEU A 220 5.41 8.10 -13.80
N ILE A 221 6.71 7.82 -13.81
CA ILE A 221 7.31 6.88 -14.77
C ILE A 221 6.68 5.48 -14.60
N LEU A 222 6.57 4.98 -13.37
CA LEU A 222 6.00 3.67 -13.11
C LEU A 222 4.51 3.61 -13.50
N LEU A 223 3.73 4.65 -13.22
CA LEU A 223 2.32 4.72 -13.60
C LEU A 223 2.14 4.67 -15.12
N ILE A 224 2.92 5.45 -15.86
CA ILE A 224 2.85 5.47 -17.33
C ILE A 224 3.29 4.12 -17.91
N LEU A 225 4.45 3.62 -17.49
CA LEU A 225 4.98 2.34 -17.98
C LEU A 225 4.03 1.17 -17.62
N GLY A 226 3.49 1.15 -16.41
CA GLY A 226 2.54 0.12 -15.99
C GLY A 226 1.25 0.16 -16.79
N THR A 227 0.66 1.35 -16.98
CA THR A 227 -0.57 1.49 -17.78
C THR A 227 -0.36 0.99 -19.21
N ILE A 228 0.75 1.36 -19.83
CA ILE A 228 1.10 0.88 -21.18
C ILE A 228 1.29 -0.64 -21.19
N ALA A 229 2.07 -1.18 -20.24
CA ALA A 229 2.38 -2.61 -20.17
C ALA A 229 1.12 -3.45 -19.98
N PHE A 230 0.29 -3.13 -18.98
CA PHE A 230 -0.95 -3.88 -18.71
C PHE A 230 -1.97 -3.73 -19.86
N PHE A 231 -2.07 -2.55 -20.47
CA PHE A 231 -2.94 -2.38 -21.63
C PHE A 231 -2.55 -3.32 -22.77
N PHE A 232 -1.26 -3.40 -23.14
CA PHE A 232 -0.84 -4.24 -24.24
C PHE A 232 -0.90 -5.73 -23.91
N VAL A 233 -0.51 -6.14 -22.70
CA VAL A 233 -0.42 -7.55 -22.31
C VAL A 233 -1.80 -8.18 -22.11
N GLU A 234 -2.73 -7.45 -21.43
CA GLU A 234 -4.04 -7.99 -21.10
C GLU A 234 -5.15 -7.65 -22.11
N SER A 235 -4.90 -6.75 -23.07
CA SER A 235 -5.96 -6.25 -24.00
C SER A 235 -6.63 -7.35 -24.82
N LYS A 236 -5.95 -8.47 -25.06
CA LYS A 236 -6.45 -9.63 -25.83
C LYS A 236 -6.93 -10.77 -24.93
N ASN A 237 -6.72 -10.70 -23.63
CA ASN A 237 -7.12 -11.75 -22.71
C ASN A 237 -8.65 -11.67 -22.46
N PRO A 238 -9.44 -12.66 -22.91
CA PRO A 238 -10.90 -12.62 -22.79
C PRO A 238 -11.39 -12.68 -21.35
N GLU A 239 -10.58 -13.24 -20.44
CA GLU A 239 -10.92 -13.41 -19.03
C GLU A 239 -10.72 -12.12 -18.22
N THR A 240 -9.97 -11.13 -18.76
CA THR A 240 -9.70 -9.84 -18.09
C THR A 240 -10.19 -8.66 -18.91
N PHE A 241 -9.38 -8.17 -19.87
CA PHE A 241 -9.70 -6.98 -20.65
C PHE A 241 -10.36 -7.26 -22.01
N GLY A 242 -10.23 -8.47 -22.56
CA GLY A 242 -10.57 -8.76 -23.96
C GLY A 242 -11.99 -8.35 -24.37
N SER A 243 -12.98 -8.57 -23.52
CA SER A 243 -14.38 -8.25 -23.75
C SER A 243 -14.76 -6.79 -23.49
N LEU A 244 -13.86 -5.98 -22.91
CA LEU A 244 -14.16 -4.61 -22.49
C LEU A 244 -14.05 -3.60 -23.63
N SER A 245 -14.74 -2.45 -23.46
CA SER A 245 -14.56 -1.29 -24.32
C SER A 245 -13.11 -0.74 -24.19
N ILE A 246 -12.62 -0.02 -25.21
CA ILE A 246 -11.30 0.61 -25.17
C ILE A 246 -11.15 1.54 -23.97
N ARG A 247 -12.23 2.25 -23.60
CA ARG A 247 -12.26 3.12 -22.43
C ARG A 247 -12.06 2.32 -21.15
N ASP A 248 -12.78 1.21 -20.99
CA ASP A 248 -12.70 0.38 -19.77
C ASP A 248 -11.37 -0.37 -19.71
N LYS A 249 -10.81 -0.80 -20.85
CA LYS A 249 -9.43 -1.33 -20.93
C LYS A 249 -8.39 -0.34 -20.41
N LEU A 250 -8.49 0.94 -20.83
CA LEU A 250 -7.59 1.98 -20.37
C LEU A 250 -7.77 2.25 -18.86
N LEU A 251 -9.01 2.28 -18.39
CA LEU A 251 -9.33 2.47 -16.96
C LEU A 251 -8.80 1.31 -16.12
N GLY A 252 -9.01 0.07 -16.57
CA GLY A 252 -8.48 -1.14 -15.93
C GLY A 252 -6.96 -1.19 -15.94
N ALA A 253 -6.31 -0.86 -17.05
CA ALA A 253 -4.85 -0.79 -17.16
C ALA A 253 -4.25 0.30 -16.26
N TRP A 254 -4.89 1.46 -16.17
CA TRP A 254 -4.54 2.51 -15.20
C TRP A 254 -4.65 1.99 -13.76
N PHE A 255 -5.78 1.38 -13.41
CA PHE A 255 -6.00 0.83 -12.07
C PHE A 255 -4.96 -0.24 -11.75
N GLN A 256 -4.71 -1.16 -12.69
CA GLN A 256 -3.70 -2.22 -12.54
C GLN A 256 -2.26 -1.69 -12.49
N SER A 257 -1.98 -0.49 -13.01
CA SER A 257 -0.69 0.19 -12.85
C SER A 257 -0.49 0.78 -11.45
N VAL A 258 -1.59 1.17 -10.78
CA VAL A 258 -1.56 1.78 -9.45
C VAL A 258 -1.53 0.72 -8.35
N THR A 259 -2.42 -0.28 -8.43
CA THR A 259 -2.69 -1.20 -7.33
C THR A 259 -1.52 -2.10 -6.91
N PRO A 260 -0.62 -2.58 -7.79
CA PRO A 260 0.53 -3.40 -7.35
C PRO A 260 1.53 -2.63 -6.49
N ARG A 261 1.44 -1.31 -6.47
CA ARG A 261 2.27 -0.46 -5.64
C ARG A 261 1.70 -0.32 -4.23
N THR A 262 1.56 -1.48 -3.58
CA THR A 262 1.14 -1.68 -2.19
C THR A 262 -0.31 -1.31 -1.87
N ALA A 263 -1.25 -1.45 -2.82
CA ALA A 263 -2.64 -1.05 -2.59
C ALA A 263 -3.64 -2.21 -2.45
N GLY A 264 -3.46 -3.29 -3.20
CA GLY A 264 -4.19 -4.54 -3.03
C GLY A 264 -5.63 -4.59 -3.55
N PHE A 265 -6.19 -3.48 -4.01
CA PHE A 265 -7.51 -3.52 -4.66
C PHE A 265 -7.42 -4.07 -6.08
N ASN A 266 -8.41 -4.80 -6.52
CA ASN A 266 -8.49 -5.31 -7.88
C ASN A 266 -9.84 -5.02 -8.53
N THR A 267 -9.78 -4.60 -9.80
CA THR A 267 -10.95 -4.40 -10.68
C THR A 267 -11.06 -5.50 -11.73
N ILE A 268 -10.14 -6.44 -11.73
CA ILE A 268 -10.12 -7.65 -12.55
C ILE A 268 -9.78 -8.85 -11.68
N ASP A 269 -10.13 -10.04 -12.14
CA ASP A 269 -9.71 -11.28 -11.48
C ASP A 269 -8.22 -11.53 -11.74
N ILE A 270 -7.40 -11.37 -10.70
CA ILE A 270 -5.93 -11.53 -10.79
C ILE A 270 -5.56 -12.97 -11.17
N GLY A 271 -6.30 -13.98 -10.67
CA GLY A 271 -6.05 -15.37 -11.00
C GLY A 271 -6.26 -15.71 -12.49
N LYS A 272 -6.95 -14.85 -13.23
CA LYS A 272 -7.23 -15.00 -14.66
C LYS A 272 -6.32 -14.18 -15.57
N MET A 273 -5.35 -13.47 -15.00
CA MET A 273 -4.36 -12.73 -15.78
C MET A 273 -3.45 -13.69 -16.56
N THR A 274 -2.93 -13.18 -17.67
CA THR A 274 -1.87 -13.91 -18.40
C THR A 274 -0.64 -14.08 -17.52
N THR A 275 0.16 -15.15 -17.77
CA THR A 275 1.43 -15.36 -17.04
C THR A 275 2.36 -14.15 -17.17
N ALA A 276 2.37 -13.49 -18.33
CA ALA A 276 3.13 -12.26 -18.53
C ALA A 276 2.58 -11.10 -17.67
N GLY A 277 1.25 -10.96 -17.58
CA GLY A 277 0.59 -9.99 -16.71
C GLY A 277 0.89 -10.22 -15.24
N LEU A 278 0.84 -11.47 -14.78
CA LEU A 278 1.22 -11.85 -13.41
C LEU A 278 2.69 -11.49 -13.13
N PHE A 279 3.61 -11.81 -14.04
CA PHE A 279 5.02 -11.51 -13.86
C PHE A 279 5.31 -10.00 -13.82
N ILE A 280 4.65 -9.21 -14.68
CA ILE A 280 4.73 -7.74 -14.61
C ILE A 280 4.17 -7.24 -13.28
N THR A 281 3.05 -7.79 -12.82
CA THR A 281 2.47 -7.43 -11.52
C THR A 281 3.45 -7.72 -10.38
N ILE A 282 4.11 -8.89 -10.37
CA ILE A 282 5.16 -9.24 -9.40
C ILE A 282 6.28 -8.19 -9.41
N ALA A 283 6.77 -7.80 -10.59
CA ALA A 283 7.82 -6.80 -10.71
C ALA A 283 7.40 -5.42 -10.16
N PHE A 284 6.13 -5.01 -10.40
CA PHE A 284 5.57 -3.77 -9.86
C PHE A 284 5.31 -3.85 -8.35
N MET A 285 4.86 -5.01 -7.83
CA MET A 285 4.68 -5.23 -6.40
C MET A 285 5.99 -5.12 -5.63
N PHE A 286 7.08 -5.64 -6.19
CA PHE A 286 8.41 -5.55 -5.57
C PHE A 286 8.87 -4.10 -5.42
N ILE A 287 8.42 -3.19 -6.30
CA ILE A 287 8.68 -1.74 -6.23
C ILE A 287 7.54 -1.06 -5.48
N GLY A 288 7.71 -0.92 -4.17
CA GLY A 288 6.70 -0.39 -3.27
C GLY A 288 6.52 1.13 -3.29
N ALA A 289 6.09 1.66 -2.15
CA ALA A 289 5.82 3.09 -1.94
C ALA A 289 7.08 3.94 -1.79
N SER A 290 6.91 5.26 -1.78
CA SER A 290 7.98 6.21 -1.48
C SER A 290 8.24 6.30 0.03
N PRO A 291 9.42 6.78 0.47
CA PRO A 291 9.70 6.99 1.89
C PRO A 291 8.68 7.92 2.54
N GLY A 292 8.25 7.57 3.75
CA GLY A 292 7.22 8.32 4.48
C GLY A 292 5.79 8.16 3.94
N GLY A 293 5.56 7.24 2.99
CA GLY A 293 4.24 6.80 2.57
C GLY A 293 3.76 5.59 3.37
N THR A 294 2.50 5.22 3.23
CA THR A 294 1.83 4.17 3.99
C THR A 294 2.18 2.74 3.53
N GLY A 295 2.68 2.57 2.30
CA GLY A 295 2.96 1.26 1.72
C GLY A 295 4.37 0.71 2.01
N GLY A 296 4.54 -0.61 1.91
CA GLY A 296 5.79 -1.35 2.10
C GLY A 296 6.67 -1.48 0.84
N GLY A 297 7.31 -2.64 0.68
CA GLY A 297 8.16 -2.97 -0.46
C GLY A 297 9.44 -2.17 -0.58
N LEU A 298 10.20 -2.42 -1.67
CA LEU A 298 11.42 -1.68 -1.99
C LEU A 298 11.08 -0.23 -2.35
N LYS A 299 11.58 0.73 -1.57
CA LYS A 299 11.21 2.15 -1.74
C LYS A 299 11.64 2.72 -3.10
N THR A 300 10.83 3.63 -3.65
CA THR A 300 11.11 4.29 -4.93
C THR A 300 12.47 4.99 -4.97
N THR A 301 12.92 5.54 -3.85
CA THR A 301 14.26 6.15 -3.71
C THR A 301 15.37 5.11 -3.83
N THR A 302 15.20 3.93 -3.22
CA THR A 302 16.14 2.81 -3.33
C THR A 302 16.28 2.35 -4.78
N LEU A 303 15.15 2.15 -5.48
CA LEU A 303 15.14 1.82 -6.89
C LEU A 303 15.89 2.88 -7.72
N ARG A 304 15.64 4.15 -7.45
CA ARG A 304 16.26 5.26 -8.20
C ARG A 304 17.76 5.36 -7.96
N VAL A 305 18.22 5.12 -6.74
CA VAL A 305 19.64 5.05 -6.40
C VAL A 305 20.31 3.89 -7.16
N LEU A 306 19.72 2.70 -7.12
CA LEU A 306 20.23 1.50 -7.82
C LEU A 306 20.28 1.71 -9.34
N THR A 307 19.23 2.23 -9.96
CA THR A 307 19.20 2.50 -11.40
C THR A 307 20.21 3.57 -11.80
N SER A 308 20.41 4.60 -10.97
CA SER A 308 21.44 5.63 -11.21
C SER A 308 22.85 5.08 -11.05
N CYS A 309 23.07 4.18 -10.09
CA CYS A 309 24.33 3.48 -9.90
C CYS A 309 24.66 2.60 -11.11
N THR A 310 23.73 1.78 -11.56
CA THR A 310 23.88 0.95 -12.77
C THR A 310 24.19 1.80 -13.99
N LYS A 311 23.47 2.92 -14.18
CA LYS A 311 23.73 3.86 -15.28
C LYS A 311 25.14 4.47 -15.21
N ALA A 312 25.60 4.87 -14.04
CA ALA A 312 26.96 5.43 -13.84
C ALA A 312 28.03 4.40 -14.20
N ILE A 313 27.87 3.15 -13.73
CA ILE A 313 28.81 2.04 -14.04
C ILE A 313 28.85 1.78 -15.56
N LEU A 314 27.70 1.69 -16.23
CA LEU A 314 27.62 1.46 -17.67
C LEU A 314 28.21 2.62 -18.48
N GLN A 315 28.26 3.83 -17.92
CA GLN A 315 28.86 5.02 -18.54
C GLN A 315 30.34 5.23 -18.14
N GLY A 316 30.95 4.33 -17.35
CA GLY A 316 32.31 4.45 -16.85
C GLY A 316 32.54 5.64 -15.92
N LYS A 317 31.49 6.13 -15.23
CA LYS A 317 31.59 7.26 -14.31
C LYS A 317 31.92 6.78 -12.92
N GLU A 318 32.87 7.44 -12.25
CA GLU A 318 33.25 7.14 -10.86
C GLU A 318 32.22 7.65 -9.84
N GLU A 319 31.42 8.63 -10.19
CA GLU A 319 30.44 9.25 -9.30
C GLU A 319 29.02 8.97 -9.73
N VAL A 320 28.17 8.61 -8.77
CA VAL A 320 26.73 8.45 -8.96
C VAL A 320 26.05 9.79 -8.72
N LEU A 321 25.50 10.37 -9.76
CA LEU A 321 24.76 11.64 -9.71
C LEU A 321 23.26 11.40 -9.84
N LEU A 322 22.45 12.08 -9.01
CA LEU A 322 21.00 12.10 -9.09
C LEU A 322 20.52 13.56 -8.99
N TYR A 323 19.94 14.10 -10.05
CA TYR A 323 19.56 15.51 -10.16
C TYR A 323 20.72 16.45 -9.80
N ASP A 324 21.89 16.21 -10.38
CA ASP A 324 23.14 16.97 -10.18
C ASP A 324 23.69 16.95 -8.74
N ARG A 325 23.19 16.03 -7.91
CA ARG A 325 23.71 15.81 -6.55
C ARG A 325 24.43 14.48 -6.47
N LYS A 326 25.63 14.49 -5.88
CA LYS A 326 26.43 13.28 -5.61
C LYS A 326 25.75 12.45 -4.52
N ILE A 327 25.53 11.16 -4.79
CA ILE A 327 25.01 10.21 -3.82
C ILE A 327 26.14 9.64 -3.00
N ALA A 328 26.01 9.70 -1.68
CA ALA A 328 27.01 9.15 -0.75
C ALA A 328 27.06 7.61 -0.88
N ILE A 329 28.28 7.06 -0.81
CA ILE A 329 28.52 5.62 -0.97
C ILE A 329 27.75 4.77 0.04
N ASN A 330 27.59 5.23 1.27
CA ASN A 330 26.83 4.55 2.31
C ASN A 330 25.33 4.44 1.98
N LEU A 331 24.75 5.38 1.23
CA LEU A 331 23.37 5.26 0.72
C LEU A 331 23.27 4.20 -0.38
N ILE A 332 24.29 4.10 -1.24
CA ILE A 332 24.36 3.05 -2.27
C ILE A 332 24.45 1.68 -1.60
N LEU A 333 25.34 1.53 -0.60
CA LEU A 333 25.50 0.27 0.14
C LEU A 333 24.21 -0.13 0.88
N LYS A 334 23.51 0.83 1.49
CA LYS A 334 22.19 0.57 2.09
C LYS A 334 21.14 0.11 1.04
N ALA A 335 21.15 0.73 -0.13
CA ALA A 335 20.23 0.36 -1.21
C ALA A 335 20.51 -1.06 -1.73
N VAL A 336 21.78 -1.43 -1.90
CA VAL A 336 22.20 -2.79 -2.29
C VAL A 336 21.84 -3.80 -1.21
N GLY A 337 22.13 -3.51 0.06
CA GLY A 337 21.78 -4.37 1.19
C GLY A 337 20.27 -4.60 1.30
N ALA A 338 19.46 -3.56 1.11
CA ALA A 338 18.01 -3.68 1.08
C ALA A 338 17.54 -4.58 -0.07
N LEU A 339 18.08 -4.41 -1.28
CA LEU A 339 17.73 -5.26 -2.42
C LEU A 339 18.08 -6.73 -2.17
N ILE A 340 19.31 -7.02 -1.72
CA ILE A 340 19.76 -8.40 -1.46
C ILE A 340 18.90 -9.04 -0.37
N GLY A 341 18.64 -8.32 0.73
CA GLY A 341 17.78 -8.82 1.81
C GLY A 341 16.35 -9.10 1.33
N SER A 342 15.78 -8.20 0.52
CA SER A 342 14.45 -8.38 -0.06
C SER A 342 14.35 -9.63 -0.95
N VAL A 343 15.30 -9.79 -1.86
CA VAL A 343 15.35 -10.94 -2.77
C VAL A 343 15.56 -12.24 -1.99
N ALA A 344 16.47 -12.25 -1.00
CA ALA A 344 16.69 -13.42 -0.15
C ALA A 344 15.43 -13.83 0.62
N THR A 345 14.71 -12.87 1.22
CA THR A 345 13.45 -13.14 1.93
C THR A 345 12.41 -13.75 0.98
N VAL A 346 12.22 -13.17 -0.21
CA VAL A 346 11.27 -13.70 -1.20
C VAL A 346 11.66 -15.12 -1.63
N ILE A 347 12.93 -15.37 -1.94
CA ILE A 347 13.40 -16.71 -2.36
C ILE A 347 13.16 -17.73 -1.24
N VAL A 348 13.58 -17.44 -0.02
CA VAL A 348 13.44 -18.35 1.12
C VAL A 348 11.97 -18.66 1.40
N SER A 349 11.12 -17.64 1.47
CA SER A 349 9.68 -17.84 1.72
C SER A 349 9.01 -18.63 0.59
N THR A 350 9.37 -18.36 -0.68
CA THR A 350 8.84 -19.10 -1.83
C THR A 350 9.24 -20.59 -1.78
N ILE A 351 10.50 -20.90 -1.44
CA ILE A 351 10.97 -22.30 -1.30
C ILE A 351 10.17 -23.00 -0.20
N PHE A 352 10.00 -22.39 0.98
CA PHE A 352 9.28 -23.02 2.07
C PHE A 352 7.82 -23.29 1.72
N ILE A 353 7.12 -22.32 1.06
CA ILE A 353 5.72 -22.54 0.66
C ILE A 353 5.63 -23.58 -0.46
N ALA A 354 6.55 -23.61 -1.43
CA ALA A 354 6.57 -24.64 -2.46
C ALA A 354 6.80 -26.05 -1.91
N LEU A 355 7.49 -26.18 -0.77
CA LEU A 355 7.67 -27.47 -0.08
C LEU A 355 6.45 -27.90 0.73
N THR A 356 5.69 -26.94 1.29
CA THR A 356 4.50 -27.24 2.11
C THR A 356 3.23 -27.41 1.29
N ASP A 357 3.14 -26.75 0.15
CA ASP A 357 1.94 -26.66 -0.69
C ASP A 357 2.31 -26.89 -2.18
N PRO A 358 2.78 -28.12 -2.55
CA PRO A 358 3.28 -28.42 -3.89
C PRO A 358 2.20 -28.48 -4.98
N GLU A 359 0.92 -28.40 -4.61
CA GLU A 359 -0.21 -28.40 -5.54
C GLU A 359 -0.39 -27.10 -6.31
N PHE A 360 0.19 -25.99 -5.82
CA PHE A 360 0.08 -24.70 -6.49
C PHE A 360 1.22 -24.46 -7.48
N GLU A 361 0.90 -23.73 -8.56
CA GLU A 361 1.90 -23.35 -9.55
C GLU A 361 2.94 -22.40 -8.95
N PHE A 362 4.19 -22.53 -9.39
CA PHE A 362 5.30 -21.69 -8.92
C PHE A 362 4.99 -20.17 -9.04
N ILE A 363 4.34 -19.74 -10.14
CA ILE A 363 4.01 -18.33 -10.36
C ILE A 363 2.99 -17.82 -9.34
N GLN A 364 2.04 -18.68 -8.92
CA GLN A 364 1.05 -18.34 -7.90
C GLN A 364 1.71 -18.18 -6.53
N ILE A 365 2.57 -19.14 -6.15
CA ILE A 365 3.33 -19.08 -4.88
C ILE A 365 4.21 -17.83 -4.84
N LEU A 366 4.97 -17.57 -5.91
CA LEU A 366 5.83 -16.39 -6.00
C LEU A 366 5.01 -15.09 -5.90
N PHE A 367 3.85 -15.05 -6.54
CA PHE A 367 2.93 -13.91 -6.51
C PHE A 367 2.47 -13.61 -5.07
N GLU A 368 1.99 -14.62 -4.34
CA GLU A 368 1.54 -14.47 -2.94
C GLU A 368 2.67 -14.02 -2.02
N VAL A 369 3.87 -14.63 -2.17
CA VAL A 369 5.03 -14.27 -1.36
C VAL A 369 5.46 -12.83 -1.60
N VAL A 370 5.54 -12.40 -2.88
CA VAL A 370 5.91 -11.01 -3.19
C VAL A 370 4.83 -10.04 -2.74
N SER A 371 3.56 -10.42 -2.85
CA SER A 371 2.43 -9.64 -2.34
C SER A 371 2.49 -9.48 -0.81
N ALA A 372 2.81 -10.54 -0.08
CA ALA A 372 3.02 -10.50 1.37
C ALA A 372 4.25 -9.65 1.73
N PHE A 373 5.41 -9.93 1.11
CA PHE A 373 6.66 -9.23 1.37
C PHE A 373 6.57 -7.71 1.14
N ALA A 374 5.97 -7.33 0.03
CA ALA A 374 5.83 -5.91 -0.33
C ALA A 374 4.58 -5.27 0.29
N THR A 375 3.82 -6.01 1.11
CA THR A 375 2.57 -5.57 1.74
C THR A 375 1.58 -4.99 0.71
N VAL A 376 1.29 -5.76 -0.36
CA VAL A 376 0.45 -5.31 -1.48
C VAL A 376 -1.01 -5.71 -1.32
N GLY A 377 -1.25 -7.00 -0.99
CA GLY A 377 -2.60 -7.52 -0.79
C GLY A 377 -3.28 -8.11 -2.02
N LEU A 378 -2.67 -8.04 -3.20
CA LEU A 378 -3.16 -8.76 -4.37
C LEU A 378 -2.93 -10.27 -4.19
N SER A 379 -3.87 -11.07 -4.64
CA SER A 379 -3.83 -12.53 -4.58
C SER A 379 -4.29 -13.14 -5.91
N THR A 380 -3.71 -14.27 -6.27
CA THR A 380 -4.20 -15.12 -7.35
C THR A 380 -5.40 -15.98 -6.93
N GLY A 381 -5.87 -15.81 -5.68
CA GLY A 381 -6.99 -16.52 -5.10
C GLY A 381 -6.58 -17.72 -4.22
N ILE A 382 -5.29 -18.03 -4.10
CA ILE A 382 -4.82 -19.18 -3.33
C ILE A 382 -4.65 -18.91 -1.82
N THR A 383 -4.63 -17.65 -1.37
CA THR A 383 -4.35 -17.28 0.05
C THR A 383 -5.24 -18.01 1.05
N GLY A 384 -6.52 -18.21 0.74
CA GLY A 384 -7.47 -18.92 1.61
C GLY A 384 -7.20 -20.43 1.70
N SER A 385 -6.71 -21.03 0.60
CA SER A 385 -6.56 -22.48 0.41
C SER A 385 -5.18 -23.02 0.79
N VAL A 386 -4.15 -22.17 0.91
CA VAL A 386 -2.83 -22.64 1.34
C VAL A 386 -2.84 -23.20 2.76
N SER A 387 -1.90 -24.08 3.08
CA SER A 387 -1.77 -24.75 4.38
C SER A 387 -1.58 -23.76 5.54
N VAL A 388 -1.78 -24.24 6.77
CA VAL A 388 -1.51 -23.44 7.99
C VAL A 388 -0.04 -23.04 8.05
N ALA A 389 0.88 -23.93 7.62
CA ALA A 389 2.32 -23.64 7.56
C ALA A 389 2.61 -22.49 6.59
N ALA A 390 2.06 -22.53 5.38
CA ALA A 390 2.19 -21.44 4.41
C ALA A 390 1.59 -20.13 4.91
N LYS A 391 0.43 -20.15 5.59
CA LYS A 391 -0.16 -18.97 6.23
C LYS A 391 0.77 -18.35 7.28
N LEU A 392 1.44 -19.18 8.09
CA LEU A 392 2.42 -18.69 9.07
C LEU A 392 3.66 -18.09 8.41
N ILE A 393 4.15 -18.71 7.31
CA ILE A 393 5.26 -18.16 6.53
C ILE A 393 4.87 -16.78 5.94
N LEU A 394 3.67 -16.65 5.36
CA LEU A 394 3.17 -15.37 4.85
C LEU A 394 3.06 -14.31 5.97
N ILE A 395 2.58 -14.69 7.17
CA ILE A 395 2.52 -13.79 8.35
C ILE A 395 3.92 -13.27 8.73
N VAL A 396 4.94 -14.13 8.69
CA VAL A 396 6.32 -13.72 9.00
C VAL A 396 6.92 -12.88 7.87
N THR A 397 6.47 -13.10 6.64
CA THR A 397 6.94 -12.37 5.45
C THR A 397 6.36 -10.95 5.38
N MET A 398 5.13 -10.72 5.90
CA MET A 398 4.50 -9.40 6.05
C MET A 398 5.23 -8.54 7.08
#